data_c0e29aace86aa76d865dbdab4f41796d
#
_entry.id   c0e29aace86aa76d865dbdab4f41796d
#
_cell.length_a   1.000
_cell.length_b   1.000
_cell.length_c   1.000
_cell.angle_alpha   90.00
_cell.angle_beta   90.00
_cell.angle_gamma   90.00
#
_symmetry.space_group_name_H-M   'P 1'
#
loop_
_entity.id
_entity.type
_entity.pdbx_description
1 polymer ?
#
loop_
_entity_poly.entity_id
_entity_poly.type
_entity_poly.pdbx_seq_one_letter_code
_entity_poly.pdbx_strand_id
1 'polypeptide(L)'
;NILCLVFAQKIPGNDNSTATLCLGHHAVPNGTIVKTITNDRIEVTNATELVQNSSIGKICDSPHQILDGGNCTLIDALLGDPQCDGVQNKEWDLFVERSRANSNCYPYDVPDYASLRSLVASSGTLEFKNESFNWTGVKQNGASSACKRGSSSSFFSRLNWLTHLNNIYPAQNVTMPNKEQFDKLYIWGVHHPDTDKNQISLFAQSSGRITVSTKRSQQAVIPNIGSRPRIRDIPSRISIYWTIVKPGDILLINSTGNLIAPRGYFKIRNGKSSIMRSDAPIGKCKSECITPNGSIPNDKPFQNVNRITYGACPRYVKQSTLKLATGMRNVPEKQTRGIFGAIAGFIENGWEGMVDGWYGFRHQNSEGRGQAADLKSTQAAIDQINGKLNRLIGKTNEKFHQIEKEFSEVEGRVQDLEKYVEDTKIDLWSYNAELLVALENQHTIDLTDSEMNKLFEKTKKQLRENAEDMGNGCFKIYHKCDNACIGSIRNETYDHNVYRDEALNNRFQIKGVELKSGYKDWILWISFAMSCFLLCIALLGFIMWACQKGNIRCNICI
;
A
#
# COMPACT_ATOMS: atom_id res chain seq x y z
N ASN A 1 12.21 21.60 -62.49
CA ASN A 1 10.91 22.08 -62.02
C ASN A 1 9.76 21.16 -62.45
N ILE A 2 9.87 20.48 -63.59
CA ILE A 2 8.88 19.50 -64.05
C ILE A 2 8.98 18.18 -63.26
N LEU A 3 10.17 17.83 -62.77
CA LEU A 3 10.37 16.67 -61.93
C LEU A 3 9.73 16.85 -60.53
N CYS A 4 9.73 18.05 -59.99
CA CYS A 4 9.08 18.34 -58.70
C CYS A 4 7.56 18.27 -58.79
N LEU A 5 6.97 18.64 -59.91
CA LEU A 5 5.53 18.54 -60.15
C LEU A 5 5.04 17.09 -60.30
N VAL A 6 5.84 16.21 -60.87
CA VAL A 6 5.52 14.78 -61.01
C VAL A 6 5.60 14.06 -59.65
N PHE A 7 6.53 14.47 -58.78
CA PHE A 7 6.62 13.95 -57.39
C PHE A 7 5.50 14.49 -56.49
N ALA A 8 5.08 15.75 -56.68
CA ALA A 8 3.99 16.34 -55.90
C ALA A 8 2.62 15.72 -56.25
N GLN A 9 2.43 15.21 -57.44
CA GLN A 9 1.17 14.51 -57.83
C GLN A 9 1.10 13.06 -57.34
N LYS A 10 2.22 12.48 -56.83
CA LYS A 10 2.26 11.10 -56.32
C LYS A 10 2.23 10.98 -54.79
N ILE A 11 2.07 12.09 -54.04
CA ILE A 11 1.72 12.02 -52.62
C ILE A 11 0.22 11.73 -52.56
N PRO A 12 -0.23 10.53 -52.26
CA PRO A 12 -1.62 10.17 -52.38
C PRO A 12 -2.43 10.81 -51.26
N GLY A 13 -3.07 11.90 -51.54
CA GLY A 13 -4.36 12.06 -50.96
C GLY A 13 -5.27 11.03 -51.65
N ASN A 14 -5.89 10.16 -50.92
CA ASN A 14 -7.04 9.32 -51.36
C ASN A 14 -7.02 8.87 -52.83
N ASP A 15 -6.22 7.90 -53.12
CA ASP A 15 -6.46 7.10 -54.32
C ASP A 15 -7.68 6.22 -54.02
N ASN A 16 -8.73 6.30 -54.89
CA ASN A 16 -9.96 5.51 -54.72
C ASN A 16 -9.72 3.99 -54.75
N SER A 17 -8.54 3.55 -55.18
CA SER A 17 -8.15 2.14 -55.24
C SER A 17 -7.46 1.61 -53.98
N THR A 18 -7.19 2.46 -53.03
CA THR A 18 -6.49 2.10 -51.79
C THR A 18 -7.19 2.68 -50.55
N ALA A 19 -6.85 2.12 -49.39
CA ALA A 19 -7.31 2.63 -48.12
C ALA A 19 -6.16 2.58 -47.12
N THR A 20 -6.25 3.38 -46.05
CA THR A 20 -5.31 3.37 -44.95
C THR A 20 -6.04 2.98 -43.68
N LEU A 21 -5.48 2.03 -42.94
CA LEU A 21 -6.00 1.58 -41.65
C LEU A 21 -4.88 1.72 -40.65
N CYS A 22 -5.12 2.51 -39.60
CA CYS A 22 -4.17 2.71 -38.49
C CYS A 22 -4.73 2.12 -37.23
N LEU A 23 -3.86 1.54 -36.44
CA LEU A 23 -4.16 1.07 -35.08
C LEU A 23 -3.48 1.99 -34.09
N GLY A 24 -4.12 2.22 -32.97
CA GLY A 24 -3.58 3.09 -31.95
C GLY A 24 -4.28 2.89 -30.62
N HIS A 25 -3.76 3.59 -29.64
CA HIS A 25 -4.30 3.61 -28.29
C HIS A 25 -4.71 5.03 -27.90
N HIS A 26 -5.56 5.15 -26.88
CA HIS A 26 -5.98 6.44 -26.38
C HIS A 26 -4.83 7.19 -25.69
N ALA A 27 -5.00 8.48 -25.58
CA ALA A 27 -4.17 9.34 -24.76
C ALA A 27 -5.08 10.34 -24.04
N VAL A 28 -4.57 10.92 -22.94
CA VAL A 28 -5.28 11.94 -22.17
C VAL A 28 -4.43 13.22 -22.14
N PRO A 29 -5.05 14.42 -22.03
CA PRO A 29 -4.30 15.67 -22.01
C PRO A 29 -3.39 15.79 -20.77
N ASN A 30 -3.87 15.28 -19.63
CA ASN A 30 -3.15 15.34 -18.35
C ASN A 30 -3.09 13.93 -17.77
N GLY A 31 -1.95 13.29 -17.91
CA GLY A 31 -1.67 12.00 -17.29
C GLY A 31 -1.10 12.14 -15.88
N THR A 32 -0.78 11.01 -15.30
CA THR A 32 -0.18 10.91 -13.97
C THR A 32 1.24 10.36 -14.10
N ILE A 33 2.19 10.97 -13.39
CA ILE A 33 3.57 10.50 -13.37
C ILE A 33 3.69 9.36 -12.36
N VAL A 34 4.27 8.24 -12.80
CA VAL A 34 4.55 7.07 -11.97
C VAL A 34 6.01 6.67 -12.11
N LYS A 35 6.48 5.83 -11.22
CA LYS A 35 7.81 5.23 -11.26
C LYS A 35 7.71 3.78 -11.71
N THR A 36 8.67 3.38 -12.53
CA THR A 36 8.86 1.98 -12.95
C THR A 36 10.27 1.53 -12.60
N ILE A 37 10.60 0.28 -12.88
CA ILE A 37 11.95 -0.26 -12.66
C ILE A 37 12.98 0.44 -13.54
N THR A 38 12.62 0.76 -14.77
CA THR A 38 13.55 1.31 -15.78
C THR A 38 13.51 2.83 -15.87
N ASN A 39 12.49 3.48 -15.30
CA ASN A 39 12.32 4.92 -15.43
C ASN A 39 11.64 5.51 -14.17
N ASP A 40 12.22 6.57 -13.63
CA ASP A 40 11.71 7.25 -12.43
C ASP A 40 10.50 8.16 -12.73
N ARG A 41 10.30 8.54 -13.96
CA ARG A 41 9.23 9.45 -14.37
C ARG A 41 8.66 9.01 -15.70
N ILE A 42 7.55 8.29 -15.64
CA ILE A 42 6.77 7.91 -16.81
C ILE A 42 5.35 8.42 -16.63
N GLU A 43 4.80 9.02 -17.68
CA GLU A 43 3.41 9.46 -17.64
C GLU A 43 2.48 8.34 -18.11
N VAL A 44 1.46 8.06 -17.31
CA VAL A 44 0.40 7.11 -17.65
C VAL A 44 -0.94 7.82 -17.70
N THR A 45 -1.90 7.20 -18.36
CA THR A 45 -3.23 7.80 -18.54
C THR A 45 -4.02 7.90 -17.24
N ASN A 46 -3.79 6.96 -16.34
CA ASN A 46 -4.44 6.96 -15.02
C ASN A 46 -3.58 6.21 -14.01
N ALA A 47 -3.71 6.58 -12.75
CA ALA A 47 -3.04 5.90 -11.65
C ALA A 47 -3.91 5.97 -10.39
N THR A 48 -3.69 5.00 -9.50
CA THR A 48 -4.39 4.91 -8.21
C THR A 48 -3.36 5.11 -7.09
N GLU A 49 -3.69 5.94 -6.12
CA GLU A 49 -2.87 6.11 -4.92
C GLU A 49 -3.01 4.89 -4.01
N LEU A 50 -1.90 4.29 -3.61
CA LEU A 50 -1.88 3.14 -2.72
C LEU A 50 -1.61 3.48 -1.26
N VAL A 51 -1.28 4.74 -0.95
CA VAL A 51 -0.95 5.18 0.41
C VAL A 51 -2.09 6.03 0.96
N GLN A 52 -2.65 5.59 2.08
CA GLN A 52 -3.58 6.39 2.85
C GLN A 52 -2.78 7.40 3.68
N ASN A 53 -2.89 8.68 3.39
CA ASN A 53 -2.09 9.74 4.02
C ASN A 53 -2.89 10.69 4.91
N SER A 54 -4.18 10.44 5.09
CA SER A 54 -5.03 11.28 5.91
C SER A 54 -5.98 10.44 6.76
N SER A 55 -6.36 10.97 7.92
CA SER A 55 -7.38 10.40 8.80
C SER A 55 -8.66 11.24 8.76
N ILE A 56 -9.74 10.67 9.27
CA ILE A 56 -11.00 11.43 9.41
C ILE A 56 -11.00 12.40 10.60
N GLY A 57 -9.91 12.41 11.39
CA GLY A 57 -9.74 13.32 12.53
C GLY A 57 -10.49 12.93 13.79
N LYS A 58 -11.19 11.80 13.80
CA LYS A 58 -11.89 11.25 14.96
C LYS A 58 -11.77 9.74 15.00
N ILE A 59 -11.86 9.17 16.20
CA ILE A 59 -11.83 7.72 16.41
C ILE A 59 -13.26 7.20 16.30
N CYS A 60 -13.49 6.21 15.44
CA CYS A 60 -14.80 5.58 15.27
C CYS A 60 -15.09 4.60 16.40
N ASP A 61 -16.29 4.66 16.96
CA ASP A 61 -16.75 3.81 18.06
C ASP A 61 -17.26 2.43 17.63
N SER A 62 -17.24 2.15 16.34
CA SER A 62 -17.69 0.88 15.76
C SER A 62 -16.75 0.45 14.64
N PRO A 63 -16.47 -0.84 14.45
CA PRO A 63 -17.00 -2.00 15.18
C PRO A 63 -16.29 -2.28 16.51
N HIS A 64 -15.20 -1.57 16.82
CA HIS A 64 -14.46 -1.75 18.07
C HIS A 64 -15.11 -0.97 19.20
N GLN A 65 -15.09 -1.56 20.38
CA GLN A 65 -15.55 -0.90 21.60
C GLN A 65 -14.42 0.00 22.12
N ILE A 66 -14.65 1.30 22.12
CA ILE A 66 -13.65 2.29 22.52
C ILE A 66 -14.04 2.84 23.91
N LEU A 67 -13.08 2.82 24.82
CA LEU A 67 -13.23 3.46 26.12
C LEU A 67 -12.31 4.69 26.18
N ASP A 68 -12.93 5.86 26.34
CA ASP A 68 -12.20 7.10 26.56
C ASP A 68 -11.81 7.19 28.04
N GLY A 69 -10.51 7.25 28.31
CA GLY A 69 -10.01 7.41 29.67
C GLY A 69 -10.29 8.79 30.28
N GLY A 70 -10.55 9.80 29.44
CA GLY A 70 -10.77 11.17 29.91
C GLY A 70 -9.55 11.72 30.66
N ASN A 71 -9.74 12.10 31.92
CA ASN A 71 -8.64 12.59 32.77
C ASN A 71 -7.88 11.48 33.48
N CYS A 72 -8.21 10.21 33.20
CA CYS A 72 -7.62 9.05 33.85
C CYS A 72 -6.63 8.33 32.96
N THR A 73 -5.45 8.02 33.47
CA THR A 73 -4.61 7.00 32.87
C THR A 73 -5.17 5.62 33.21
N LEU A 74 -4.75 4.60 32.48
CA LEU A 74 -5.19 3.23 32.74
C LEU A 74 -4.80 2.78 34.16
N ILE A 75 -3.62 3.13 34.63
CA ILE A 75 -3.14 2.75 35.97
C ILE A 75 -3.91 3.52 37.07
N ASP A 76 -4.22 4.80 36.86
CA ASP A 76 -5.08 5.53 37.79
C ASP A 76 -6.46 4.89 37.92
N ALA A 77 -7.04 4.48 36.79
CA ALA A 77 -8.31 3.76 36.77
C ALA A 77 -8.20 2.40 37.47
N LEU A 78 -7.09 1.68 37.29
CA LEU A 78 -6.81 0.41 37.95
C LEU A 78 -6.72 0.55 39.46
N LEU A 79 -6.06 1.61 39.95
CA LEU A 79 -5.91 1.87 41.39
C LEU A 79 -7.20 2.43 42.03
N GLY A 80 -8.07 3.00 41.25
CA GLY A 80 -9.30 3.60 41.73
C GLY A 80 -9.15 5.03 42.24
N ASP A 81 -8.39 5.86 41.48
CA ASP A 81 -8.33 7.30 41.73
C ASP A 81 -9.79 7.87 41.72
N PRO A 82 -10.15 8.76 42.65
CA PRO A 82 -11.51 9.30 42.71
C PRO A 82 -12.02 9.92 41.42
N GLN A 83 -11.16 10.54 40.63
CA GLN A 83 -11.56 11.10 39.33
C GLN A 83 -11.87 10.03 38.28
N CYS A 84 -11.53 8.76 38.54
CA CYS A 84 -11.71 7.64 37.64
C CYS A 84 -12.95 6.79 37.95
N ASP A 85 -13.84 7.23 38.80
CA ASP A 85 -15.03 6.47 39.17
C ASP A 85 -15.93 6.14 37.97
N GLY A 86 -15.93 6.99 36.94
CA GLY A 86 -16.71 6.77 35.73
C GLY A 86 -16.22 5.66 34.82
N VAL A 87 -14.98 5.19 34.98
CA VAL A 87 -14.40 4.12 34.16
C VAL A 87 -14.23 2.80 34.93
N GLN A 88 -14.71 2.76 36.17
CA GLN A 88 -14.64 1.55 36.99
C GLN A 88 -15.49 0.41 36.40
N ASN A 89 -14.98 -0.81 36.46
CA ASN A 89 -15.64 -2.02 35.94
C ASN A 89 -16.01 -1.98 34.47
N LYS A 90 -15.39 -1.10 33.70
CA LYS A 90 -15.62 -0.99 32.26
C LYS A 90 -14.79 -2.00 31.48
N GLU A 91 -15.28 -2.31 30.30
CA GLU A 91 -14.58 -3.15 29.33
C GLU A 91 -14.29 -2.35 28.06
N TRP A 92 -13.27 -2.76 27.34
CA TRP A 92 -12.87 -2.11 26.09
C TRP A 92 -12.22 -3.09 25.12
N ASP A 93 -12.29 -2.74 23.85
CA ASP A 93 -11.36 -3.26 22.84
C ASP A 93 -10.13 -2.37 22.74
N LEU A 94 -10.32 -1.06 22.80
CA LEU A 94 -9.24 -0.08 22.82
C LEU A 94 -9.49 0.94 23.92
N PHE A 95 -8.53 1.11 24.82
CA PHE A 95 -8.52 2.18 25.81
C PHE A 95 -7.74 3.37 25.26
N VAL A 96 -8.34 4.54 25.26
CA VAL A 96 -7.70 5.77 24.76
C VAL A 96 -7.26 6.61 25.93
N GLU A 97 -5.94 6.69 26.15
CA GLU A 97 -5.34 7.60 27.12
C GLU A 97 -5.15 8.98 26.49
N ARG A 98 -5.59 10.00 27.22
CA ARG A 98 -5.45 11.39 26.78
C ARG A 98 -4.14 11.97 27.30
N SER A 99 -3.53 12.90 26.55
CA SER A 99 -2.33 13.61 27.00
C SER A 99 -2.57 14.47 28.24
N ARG A 100 -3.80 14.94 28.44
CA ARG A 100 -4.22 15.73 29.61
C ARG A 100 -4.43 14.90 30.87
N ALA A 101 -4.44 13.56 30.75
CA ALA A 101 -4.66 12.67 31.88
C ALA A 101 -3.56 12.84 32.92
N ASN A 102 -3.98 12.99 34.17
CA ASN A 102 -3.07 13.25 35.29
C ASN A 102 -3.61 12.63 36.57
N SER A 103 -2.71 12.08 37.39
CA SER A 103 -3.06 11.54 38.68
C SER A 103 -3.48 12.65 39.66
N ASN A 104 -4.49 12.37 40.48
CA ASN A 104 -5.03 13.33 41.44
C ASN A 104 -5.30 12.70 42.80
N CYS A 105 -4.52 11.70 43.15
CA CYS A 105 -4.58 11.03 44.43
C CYS A 105 -3.17 10.99 45.06
N TYR A 106 -2.93 10.07 45.95
CA TYR A 106 -1.64 9.97 46.63
C TYR A 106 -0.52 9.69 45.58
N PRO A 107 0.64 10.37 45.68
CA PRO A 107 1.73 10.16 44.71
C PRO A 107 2.24 8.72 44.78
N TYR A 108 2.38 8.12 43.63
CA TYR A 108 2.84 6.73 43.51
C TYR A 108 3.82 6.58 42.35
N ASP A 109 4.61 5.49 42.44
CA ASP A 109 5.38 4.99 41.31
C ASP A 109 5.05 3.50 41.09
N VAL A 110 5.32 3.02 39.88
CA VAL A 110 5.11 1.61 39.53
C VAL A 110 6.41 1.09 38.93
N PRO A 111 7.18 0.26 39.65
CA PRO A 111 8.26 -0.49 39.03
C PRO A 111 7.70 -1.35 37.90
N ASP A 112 8.34 -1.30 36.70
CA ASP A 112 7.81 -1.92 35.51
C ASP A 112 6.42 -1.40 35.11
N TYR A 113 6.25 -0.09 35.08
CA TYR A 113 5.01 0.56 34.72
C TYR A 113 4.47 0.08 33.36
N ALA A 114 5.35 -0.02 32.36
CA ALA A 114 4.98 -0.45 31.02
C ALA A 114 4.42 -1.89 31.00
N SER A 115 5.00 -2.79 31.80
CA SER A 115 4.54 -4.18 31.91
C SER A 115 3.14 -4.29 32.50
N LEU A 116 2.87 -3.56 33.58
CA LEU A 116 1.54 -3.55 34.21
C LEU A 116 0.51 -2.92 33.28
N ARG A 117 0.86 -1.81 32.67
CA ARG A 117 -0.01 -1.13 31.70
C ARG A 117 -0.37 -2.04 30.53
N SER A 118 0.61 -2.72 29.95
CA SER A 118 0.41 -3.66 28.86
C SER A 118 -0.47 -4.85 29.29
N LEU A 119 -0.24 -5.42 30.45
CA LEU A 119 -1.02 -6.55 30.97
C LEU A 119 -2.49 -6.17 31.13
N VAL A 120 -2.77 -5.06 31.75
CA VAL A 120 -4.15 -4.59 31.98
C VAL A 120 -4.83 -4.19 30.67
N ALA A 121 -4.10 -3.49 29.80
CA ALA A 121 -4.62 -3.09 28.49
C ALA A 121 -5.03 -4.30 27.65
N SER A 122 -4.20 -5.33 27.61
CA SER A 122 -4.50 -6.56 26.85
C SER A 122 -5.64 -7.38 27.45
N SER A 123 -5.83 -7.29 28.77
CA SER A 123 -6.97 -7.92 29.44
C SER A 123 -8.33 -7.31 29.02
N GLY A 124 -8.35 -6.02 28.73
CA GLY A 124 -9.54 -5.34 28.21
C GLY A 124 -10.66 -5.14 29.22
N THR A 125 -10.36 -5.28 30.52
CA THR A 125 -11.39 -5.11 31.56
C THR A 125 -10.79 -4.59 32.86
N LEU A 126 -11.56 -3.77 33.56
CA LEU A 126 -11.29 -3.37 34.94
C LEU A 126 -12.32 -4.01 35.90
N GLU A 127 -12.83 -5.18 35.56
CA GLU A 127 -13.76 -5.92 36.41
C GLU A 127 -13.05 -6.29 37.72
N PHE A 128 -13.53 -5.70 38.80
CA PHE A 128 -12.97 -5.87 40.16
C PHE A 128 -13.99 -6.57 41.04
N LYS A 129 -13.50 -7.51 41.81
CA LYS A 129 -14.31 -8.19 42.81
C LYS A 129 -13.65 -8.08 44.16
N ASN A 130 -14.40 -7.61 45.19
CA ASN A 130 -13.92 -7.53 46.55
C ASN A 130 -13.70 -8.93 47.13
N GLU A 131 -12.63 -9.05 47.92
CA GLU A 131 -12.37 -10.22 48.74
C GLU A 131 -12.20 -9.84 50.22
N SER A 132 -12.62 -10.73 51.10
CA SER A 132 -12.51 -10.51 52.54
C SER A 132 -11.14 -10.98 53.05
N PHE A 133 -10.21 -10.06 53.17
CA PHE A 133 -8.94 -10.31 53.81
C PHE A 133 -9.07 -10.07 55.30
N ASN A 134 -8.47 -10.94 56.12
CA ASN A 134 -8.49 -10.81 57.57
C ASN A 134 -7.23 -10.10 58.07
N TRP A 135 -7.33 -8.79 58.22
CA TRP A 135 -6.26 -7.95 58.75
C TRP A 135 -6.47 -7.80 60.28
N THR A 136 -5.73 -8.57 61.08
CA THR A 136 -5.94 -8.67 62.51
C THR A 136 -5.11 -7.62 63.27
N GLY A 137 -5.76 -6.82 64.07
CA GLY A 137 -5.11 -5.89 64.97
C GLY A 137 -4.49 -4.64 64.33
N VAL A 138 -4.84 -4.34 63.09
CA VAL A 138 -4.39 -3.15 62.38
C VAL A 138 -5.57 -2.25 62.02
N LYS A 139 -5.30 -0.95 61.92
CA LYS A 139 -6.27 0.01 61.41
C LYS A 139 -6.30 -0.04 59.91
N GLN A 140 -7.50 -0.14 59.34
CA GLN A 140 -7.74 -0.18 57.89
C GLN A 140 -8.26 1.18 57.40
N ASN A 141 -8.35 1.34 56.08
CA ASN A 141 -8.95 2.49 55.43
C ASN A 141 -8.27 3.82 55.73
N GLY A 142 -6.95 3.83 55.75
CA GLY A 142 -6.18 5.06 55.85
C GLY A 142 -6.53 6.02 54.69
N ALA A 143 -6.46 7.31 54.97
CA ALA A 143 -6.80 8.34 54.01
C ALA A 143 -5.80 9.48 54.03
N SER A 144 -5.70 10.22 52.93
CA SER A 144 -4.84 11.37 52.77
C SER A 144 -5.60 12.57 52.24
N SER A 145 -5.19 13.77 52.65
CA SER A 145 -5.72 15.02 52.09
C SER A 145 -5.26 15.28 50.67
N ALA A 146 -4.23 14.59 50.20
CA ALA A 146 -3.77 14.64 48.81
C ALA A 146 -4.73 13.91 47.87
N CYS A 147 -5.57 13.02 48.38
CA CYS A 147 -6.55 12.27 47.61
C CYS A 147 -7.93 12.55 48.18
N LYS A 148 -8.70 13.36 47.50
CA LYS A 148 -10.02 13.77 47.97
C LYS A 148 -11.13 13.17 47.12
N ARG A 149 -12.11 12.58 47.79
CA ARG A 149 -13.40 12.17 47.19
C ARG A 149 -14.46 13.14 47.70
N GLY A 150 -14.84 14.10 46.81
CA GLY A 150 -15.59 15.26 47.26
C GLY A 150 -14.74 16.18 48.14
N SER A 151 -15.25 16.51 49.35
CA SER A 151 -14.53 17.32 50.35
C SER A 151 -13.77 16.50 51.38
N SER A 152 -13.92 15.17 51.38
CA SER A 152 -13.34 14.26 52.37
C SER A 152 -12.01 13.72 51.89
N SER A 153 -11.06 13.60 52.83
CA SER A 153 -9.81 12.86 52.59
C SER A 153 -10.15 11.39 52.28
N SER A 154 -9.50 10.85 51.29
CA SER A 154 -9.76 9.51 50.79
C SER A 154 -8.46 8.82 50.38
N PHE A 155 -8.59 7.68 49.69
CA PHE A 155 -7.49 6.92 49.14
C PHE A 155 -7.95 6.21 47.85
N PHE A 156 -7.06 5.50 47.18
CA PHE A 156 -7.42 4.67 46.03
C PHE A 156 -8.48 3.66 46.44
N SER A 157 -9.55 3.57 45.69
CA SER A 157 -10.71 2.73 46.03
C SER A 157 -10.42 1.23 45.94
N ARG A 158 -9.36 0.83 45.26
CA ARG A 158 -8.96 -0.58 45.10
C ARG A 158 -7.86 -1.01 46.06
N LEU A 159 -7.35 -0.08 46.88
CA LEU A 159 -6.29 -0.32 47.84
C LEU A 159 -6.76 0.00 49.27
N ASN A 160 -6.17 -0.68 50.22
CA ASN A 160 -6.45 -0.53 51.64
C ASN A 160 -5.16 -0.13 52.37
N TRP A 161 -5.12 1.08 52.90
CA TRP A 161 -3.97 1.60 53.65
C TRP A 161 -4.03 1.13 55.09
N LEU A 162 -3.17 0.19 55.44
CA LEU A 162 -3.07 -0.36 56.79
C LEU A 162 -2.10 0.47 57.63
N THR A 163 -2.50 0.81 58.83
CA THR A 163 -1.69 1.54 59.83
C THR A 163 -1.80 0.89 61.20
N HIS A 164 -1.00 1.34 62.16
CA HIS A 164 -1.06 0.81 63.49
C HIS A 164 -2.42 1.06 64.17
N LEU A 165 -2.80 0.17 65.08
CA LEU A 165 -3.94 0.35 65.99
C LEU A 165 -3.38 0.43 67.38
N ASN A 166 -3.62 1.55 68.13
CA ASN A 166 -3.11 1.80 69.47
C ASN A 166 -1.60 1.62 69.60
N ASN A 167 -0.82 2.17 68.68
CA ASN A 167 0.65 2.06 68.61
C ASN A 167 1.18 0.64 68.46
N ILE A 168 0.38 -0.30 68.03
CA ILE A 168 0.77 -1.69 67.77
C ILE A 168 0.45 -2.06 66.33
N TYR A 169 1.42 -2.61 65.65
CA TYR A 169 1.24 -3.19 64.32
C TYR A 169 1.67 -4.66 64.35
N PRO A 170 0.74 -5.59 64.64
CA PRO A 170 1.08 -7.00 64.67
C PRO A 170 1.50 -7.50 63.27
N ALA A 171 2.41 -8.46 63.23
CA ALA A 171 2.77 -9.10 61.97
C ALA A 171 1.52 -9.72 61.32
N GLN A 172 1.32 -9.43 60.05
CA GLN A 172 0.21 -9.95 59.26
C GLN A 172 0.65 -11.18 58.47
N ASN A 173 -0.18 -12.21 58.46
CA ASN A 173 0.02 -13.41 57.66
C ASN A 173 -1.34 -13.83 57.10
N VAL A 174 -1.61 -13.45 55.85
CA VAL A 174 -2.89 -13.63 55.22
C VAL A 174 -2.75 -14.54 54.01
N THR A 175 -3.71 -15.45 53.83
CA THR A 175 -3.77 -16.37 52.70
C THR A 175 -5.10 -16.17 51.98
N MET A 176 -5.04 -16.23 50.64
CA MET A 176 -6.24 -16.17 49.80
C MET A 176 -6.12 -17.16 48.64
N PRO A 177 -6.86 -18.28 48.65
CA PRO A 177 -6.81 -19.25 47.58
C PRO A 177 -7.58 -18.77 46.33
N ASN A 178 -7.09 -19.15 45.17
CA ASN A 178 -7.81 -18.94 43.93
C ASN A 178 -8.58 -20.22 43.57
N LYS A 179 -9.89 -20.21 43.81
CA LYS A 179 -10.80 -21.30 43.49
C LYS A 179 -11.50 -21.10 42.15
N GLU A 180 -11.29 -19.97 41.50
CA GLU A 180 -11.89 -19.64 40.22
C GLU A 180 -11.12 -20.31 39.05
N GLN A 181 -11.75 -20.30 37.87
CA GLN A 181 -11.18 -20.89 36.65
C GLN A 181 -10.33 -19.90 35.83
N PHE A 182 -10.09 -18.71 36.34
CA PHE A 182 -9.34 -17.65 35.66
C PHE A 182 -8.23 -17.12 36.55
N ASP A 183 -7.27 -16.45 35.92
CA ASP A 183 -6.18 -15.77 36.64
C ASP A 183 -6.72 -14.56 37.40
N LYS A 184 -6.27 -14.40 38.62
CA LYS A 184 -6.56 -13.23 39.46
C LYS A 184 -5.35 -12.31 39.50
N LEU A 185 -5.57 -11.02 39.29
CA LEU A 185 -4.55 -9.99 39.43
C LEU A 185 -4.81 -9.25 40.72
N TYR A 186 -3.83 -9.31 41.62
CA TYR A 186 -3.83 -8.55 42.88
C TYR A 186 -2.89 -7.38 42.75
N ILE A 187 -3.39 -6.18 43.02
CA ILE A 187 -2.60 -4.95 43.06
C ILE A 187 -2.40 -4.59 44.51
N TRP A 188 -1.17 -4.44 44.90
CA TRP A 188 -0.78 -4.07 46.25
C TRP A 188 0.38 -3.10 46.21
N GLY A 189 0.76 -2.54 47.32
CA GLY A 189 1.83 -1.54 47.34
C GLY A 189 2.58 -1.48 48.66
N VAL A 190 3.60 -0.66 48.68
CA VAL A 190 4.46 -0.38 49.82
C VAL A 190 4.53 1.12 49.98
N HIS A 191 4.27 1.60 51.23
CA HIS A 191 4.42 3.00 51.57
C HIS A 191 5.87 3.29 51.94
N HIS A 192 6.45 4.34 51.38
CA HIS A 192 7.79 4.83 51.68
C HIS A 192 7.67 6.19 52.37
N PRO A 193 7.75 6.25 53.71
CA PRO A 193 7.70 7.50 54.45
C PRO A 193 8.90 8.40 54.15
N ASP A 194 8.75 9.69 54.36
CA ASP A 194 9.81 10.67 54.18
C ASP A 194 10.83 10.71 55.32
N THR A 195 10.39 10.40 56.54
CA THR A 195 11.24 10.44 57.76
C THR A 195 10.99 9.22 58.63
N ASP A 196 11.97 8.90 59.48
CA ASP A 196 11.83 7.85 60.50
C ASP A 196 10.69 8.15 61.49
N LYS A 197 10.46 9.41 61.82
CA LYS A 197 9.36 9.85 62.68
C LYS A 197 8.01 9.50 62.08
N ASN A 198 7.83 9.72 60.80
CA ASN A 198 6.60 9.38 60.09
C ASN A 198 6.44 7.86 59.91
N GLN A 199 7.53 7.14 59.77
CA GLN A 199 7.52 5.67 59.77
C GLN A 199 6.96 5.13 61.08
N ILE A 200 7.45 5.62 62.21
CA ILE A 200 7.00 5.20 63.55
C ILE A 200 5.57 5.68 63.80
N SER A 201 5.23 6.87 63.37
CA SER A 201 3.87 7.44 63.52
C SER A 201 2.81 6.63 62.79
N LEU A 202 3.13 6.07 61.63
CA LEU A 202 2.18 5.31 60.81
C LEU A 202 2.15 3.82 61.16
N PHE A 203 3.31 3.21 61.49
CA PHE A 203 3.40 1.75 61.58
C PHE A 203 3.94 1.25 62.93
N ALA A 204 4.21 2.14 63.88
CA ALA A 204 4.69 1.83 65.20
C ALA A 204 6.00 1.01 65.24
N GLN A 205 6.73 0.97 64.11
CA GLN A 205 7.99 0.23 63.96
C GLN A 205 8.99 1.07 63.18
N SER A 206 10.29 0.87 63.41
CA SER A 206 11.37 1.61 62.73
C SER A 206 11.54 1.15 61.27
N SER A 207 11.12 -0.06 60.92
CA SER A 207 11.13 -0.58 59.58
C SER A 207 10.07 -1.66 59.38
N GLY A 208 9.51 -1.75 58.20
CA GLY A 208 8.58 -2.80 57.81
C GLY A 208 9.21 -3.72 56.78
N ARG A 209 8.57 -4.84 56.55
CA ARG A 209 8.90 -5.77 55.47
C ARG A 209 7.63 -6.37 54.94
N ILE A 210 7.52 -6.43 53.61
CA ILE A 210 6.39 -7.04 52.92
C ILE A 210 6.92 -8.21 52.07
N THR A 211 6.29 -9.37 52.20
CA THR A 211 6.54 -10.52 51.36
C THR A 211 5.21 -11.00 50.78
N VAL A 212 5.10 -11.01 49.48
CA VAL A 212 3.94 -11.53 48.78
C VAL A 212 4.39 -12.69 47.91
N SER A 213 3.76 -13.86 48.09
CA SER A 213 4.18 -15.07 47.41
C SER A 213 2.99 -15.89 46.89
N THR A 214 3.26 -16.65 45.90
CA THR A 214 2.41 -17.72 45.38
C THR A 214 3.26 -18.99 45.31
N LYS A 215 2.69 -20.11 44.88
CA LYS A 215 3.49 -21.34 44.66
C LYS A 215 4.56 -21.15 43.57
N ARG A 216 4.38 -20.15 42.70
CA ARG A 216 5.21 -19.93 41.50
C ARG A 216 6.21 -18.78 41.65
N SER A 217 5.92 -17.81 42.51
CA SER A 217 6.75 -16.61 42.63
C SER A 217 6.77 -16.09 44.06
N GLN A 218 7.81 -15.33 44.37
CA GLN A 218 7.97 -14.64 45.67
C GLN A 218 8.50 -13.26 45.40
N GLN A 219 7.89 -12.27 46.06
CA GLN A 219 8.32 -10.88 46.02
C GLN A 219 8.51 -10.41 47.45
N ALA A 220 9.68 -9.84 47.75
CA ALA A 220 9.96 -9.24 49.03
C ALA A 220 10.38 -7.78 48.84
N VAL A 221 9.76 -6.88 49.57
CA VAL A 221 10.01 -5.44 49.44
C VAL A 221 10.25 -4.85 50.81
N ILE A 222 11.31 -4.04 50.91
CA ILE A 222 11.66 -3.28 52.10
C ILE A 222 11.47 -1.80 51.78
N PRO A 223 10.74 -1.02 52.62
CA PRO A 223 10.56 0.41 52.39
C PRO A 223 11.87 1.17 52.42
N ASN A 224 12.00 2.17 51.55
CA ASN A 224 13.10 3.13 51.56
C ASN A 224 12.62 4.45 52.17
N ILE A 225 13.09 4.76 53.35
CA ILE A 225 12.76 6.01 54.03
C ILE A 225 13.62 7.13 53.45
N GLY A 226 12.99 8.21 53.05
CA GLY A 226 13.68 9.37 52.48
C GLY A 226 12.72 10.37 51.86
N SER A 227 13.11 11.64 51.85
CA SER A 227 12.33 12.69 51.27
C SER A 227 12.47 12.66 49.73
N ARG A 228 11.34 12.65 49.03
CA ARG A 228 11.25 12.73 47.55
C ARG A 228 10.78 14.13 47.14
N PRO A 229 10.94 14.51 45.89
CA PRO A 229 10.35 15.74 45.39
C PRO A 229 8.85 15.80 45.71
N ARG A 230 8.38 16.93 46.21
CA ARG A 230 7.00 17.08 46.65
C ARG A 230 6.05 17.07 45.45
N ILE A 231 5.06 16.20 45.49
CA ILE A 231 3.91 16.17 44.56
C ILE A 231 2.67 16.41 45.42
N ARG A 232 1.93 17.46 45.12
CA ARG A 232 0.77 17.90 45.91
C ARG A 232 1.10 18.00 47.42
N ASP A 233 2.30 18.55 47.71
CA ASP A 233 2.87 18.73 49.06
C ASP A 233 3.18 17.44 49.84
N ILE A 234 3.21 16.33 49.18
CA ILE A 234 3.55 15.03 49.77
C ILE A 234 4.97 14.62 49.39
N PRO A 235 5.89 14.50 50.38
CA PRO A 235 7.28 14.06 50.14
C PRO A 235 7.46 12.55 50.16
N SER A 236 6.46 11.79 50.51
CA SER A 236 6.43 10.33 50.52
C SER A 236 5.83 9.76 49.25
N ARG A 237 6.01 8.46 49.05
CA ARG A 237 5.50 7.76 47.88
C ARG A 237 4.92 6.40 48.24
N ILE A 238 4.09 5.88 47.37
CA ILE A 238 3.66 4.49 47.34
C ILE A 238 4.26 3.84 46.11
N SER A 239 4.92 2.70 46.27
CA SER A 239 5.34 1.86 45.15
C SER A 239 4.28 0.78 44.92
N ILE A 240 3.79 0.66 43.70
CA ILE A 240 2.74 -0.28 43.33
C ILE A 240 3.35 -1.52 42.71
N TYR A 241 2.91 -2.66 43.18
CA TYR A 241 3.31 -3.98 42.68
C TYR A 241 2.07 -4.78 42.32
N TRP A 242 2.26 -5.88 41.62
CA TRP A 242 1.17 -6.78 41.26
C TRP A 242 1.61 -8.24 41.39
N THR A 243 0.62 -9.11 41.60
CA THR A 243 0.83 -10.55 41.68
C THR A 243 -0.31 -11.24 40.94
N ILE A 244 0.04 -12.16 40.08
CA ILE A 244 -0.93 -13.00 39.38
C ILE A 244 -1.04 -14.33 40.08
N VAL A 245 -2.26 -14.71 40.45
CA VAL A 245 -2.55 -15.97 41.09
C VAL A 245 -3.30 -16.86 40.10
N LYS A 246 -2.66 -17.93 39.69
CA LYS A 246 -3.23 -18.91 38.77
C LYS A 246 -4.34 -19.73 39.42
N PRO A 247 -5.28 -20.33 38.63
CA PRO A 247 -6.26 -21.24 39.21
C PRO A 247 -5.62 -22.34 40.05
N GLY A 248 -6.13 -22.55 41.26
CA GLY A 248 -5.62 -23.55 42.19
C GLY A 248 -4.38 -23.15 42.97
N ASP A 249 -3.87 -21.95 42.77
CA ASP A 249 -2.76 -21.38 43.54
C ASP A 249 -3.28 -20.56 44.74
N ILE A 250 -2.39 -20.16 45.62
CA ILE A 250 -2.71 -19.42 46.83
C ILE A 250 -1.84 -18.16 46.90
N LEU A 251 -2.47 -17.03 47.23
CA LEU A 251 -1.78 -15.79 47.57
C LEU A 251 -1.44 -15.79 49.05
N LEU A 252 -0.16 -15.58 49.38
CA LEU A 252 0.35 -15.43 50.72
C LEU A 252 0.91 -14.02 50.90
N ILE A 253 0.41 -13.28 51.89
CA ILE A 253 0.90 -11.94 52.23
C ILE A 253 1.40 -11.93 53.65
N ASN A 254 2.71 -11.65 53.84
CA ASN A 254 3.33 -11.41 55.13
C ASN A 254 3.75 -9.95 55.21
N SER A 255 3.41 -9.27 56.26
CA SER A 255 3.77 -7.87 56.47
C SER A 255 4.02 -7.55 57.93
N THR A 256 5.07 -6.78 58.18
CA THR A 256 5.36 -6.21 59.49
C THR A 256 5.13 -4.70 59.55
N GLY A 257 4.73 -4.10 58.43
CA GLY A 257 4.45 -2.68 58.30
C GLY A 257 4.53 -2.22 56.85
N ASN A 258 4.10 -1.02 56.59
CA ASN A 258 4.20 -0.32 55.30
C ASN A 258 3.36 -0.94 54.16
N LEU A 259 2.50 -1.91 54.42
CA LEU A 259 1.69 -2.55 53.41
C LEU A 259 0.50 -1.66 52.98
N ILE A 260 0.37 -1.47 51.72
CA ILE A 260 -0.84 -1.00 51.08
C ILE A 260 -1.54 -2.23 50.51
N ALA A 261 -2.55 -2.71 51.22
CA ALA A 261 -3.16 -4.01 50.95
C ALA A 261 -4.14 -3.97 49.76
N PRO A 262 -4.31 -5.08 49.04
CA PRO A 262 -5.38 -5.19 48.06
C PRO A 262 -6.75 -5.29 48.74
N ARG A 263 -7.79 -4.77 48.10
CA ARG A 263 -9.19 -4.97 48.55
C ARG A 263 -9.87 -6.13 47.84
N GLY A 264 -9.25 -6.65 46.80
CA GLY A 264 -9.79 -7.71 45.99
C GLY A 264 -8.89 -7.97 44.81
N TYR A 265 -9.47 -8.50 43.76
CA TYR A 265 -8.73 -8.87 42.57
C TYR A 265 -9.39 -8.34 41.28
N PHE A 266 -8.58 -8.21 40.24
CA PHE A 266 -9.01 -7.99 38.88
C PHE A 266 -8.98 -9.30 38.12
N LYS A 267 -10.05 -9.55 37.35
CA LYS A 267 -10.10 -10.70 36.44
C LYS A 267 -9.25 -10.42 35.21
N ILE A 268 -8.33 -11.32 34.90
CA ILE A 268 -7.54 -11.25 33.68
C ILE A 268 -8.20 -12.10 32.60
N ARG A 269 -8.36 -11.53 31.42
CA ARG A 269 -8.82 -12.21 30.23
C ARG A 269 -7.75 -12.20 29.15
N ASN A 270 -7.69 -13.26 28.34
CA ASN A 270 -6.91 -13.26 27.12
C ASN A 270 -7.75 -12.66 26.00
N GLY A 271 -7.55 -11.40 25.69
CA GLY A 271 -8.33 -10.68 24.72
C GLY A 271 -7.47 -10.00 23.65
N LYS A 272 -8.15 -9.46 22.66
CA LYS A 272 -7.58 -8.67 21.56
C LYS A 272 -7.50 -7.18 21.90
N SER A 273 -7.63 -6.85 23.17
CA SER A 273 -7.67 -5.48 23.64
C SER A 273 -6.29 -4.83 23.69
N SER A 274 -6.27 -3.51 23.58
CA SER A 274 -5.04 -2.73 23.62
C SER A 274 -5.29 -1.34 24.19
N ILE A 275 -4.26 -0.53 24.21
CA ILE A 275 -4.27 0.85 24.67
C ILE A 275 -3.55 1.75 23.67
N MET A 276 -4.03 2.97 23.56
CA MET A 276 -3.47 3.95 22.63
C MET A 276 -3.49 5.34 23.27
N ARG A 277 -2.39 6.07 23.11
CA ARG A 277 -2.34 7.49 23.48
C ARG A 277 -2.81 8.33 22.30
N SER A 278 -3.91 9.05 22.47
CA SER A 278 -4.47 9.88 21.41
C SER A 278 -5.31 11.01 21.99
N ASP A 279 -5.22 12.18 21.36
CA ASP A 279 -6.09 13.33 21.68
C ASP A 279 -7.24 13.48 20.68
N ALA A 280 -7.36 12.58 19.71
CA ALA A 280 -8.45 12.59 18.74
C ALA A 280 -9.81 12.32 19.43
N PRO A 281 -10.86 13.08 19.11
CA PRO A 281 -12.18 12.85 19.70
C PRO A 281 -12.79 11.53 19.21
N ILE A 282 -13.61 10.92 20.06
CA ILE A 282 -14.38 9.72 19.71
C ILE A 282 -15.72 10.16 19.13
N GLY A 283 -16.05 9.66 17.96
CA GLY A 283 -17.30 9.99 17.28
C GLY A 283 -18.05 8.76 16.78
N LYS A 284 -19.27 8.97 16.35
CA LYS A 284 -20.09 7.92 15.73
C LYS A 284 -19.71 7.78 14.27
N CYS A 285 -19.02 6.71 13.96
CA CYS A 285 -18.65 6.31 12.61
C CYS A 285 -18.33 4.82 12.61
N LYS A 286 -18.03 4.29 11.44
CA LYS A 286 -17.65 2.89 11.28
C LYS A 286 -16.31 2.80 10.58
N SER A 287 -15.32 2.26 11.27
CA SER A 287 -13.99 2.01 10.72
C SER A 287 -13.29 0.91 11.50
N GLU A 288 -12.64 0.01 10.80
CA GLU A 288 -11.90 -1.11 11.41
C GLU A 288 -10.47 -0.75 11.80
N CYS A 289 -9.95 0.34 11.31
CA CYS A 289 -8.58 0.77 11.58
C CYS A 289 -8.55 2.07 12.38
N ILE A 290 -7.86 2.04 13.50
CA ILE A 290 -7.72 3.18 14.41
C ILE A 290 -6.26 3.54 14.55
N THR A 291 -5.94 4.83 14.41
CA THR A 291 -4.62 5.40 14.67
C THR A 291 -4.72 6.50 15.73
N PRO A 292 -3.61 6.93 16.35
CA PRO A 292 -3.62 8.07 17.25
C PRO A 292 -4.13 9.37 16.63
N ASN A 293 -4.07 9.50 15.33
CA ASN A 293 -4.57 10.67 14.59
C ASN A 293 -6.06 10.57 14.26
N GLY A 294 -6.69 9.46 14.55
CA GLY A 294 -8.06 9.15 14.22
C GLY A 294 -8.19 7.88 13.39
N SER A 295 -9.41 7.50 13.06
CA SER A 295 -9.66 6.34 12.21
C SER A 295 -9.29 6.63 10.76
N ILE A 296 -8.85 5.59 10.07
CA ILE A 296 -8.51 5.66 8.64
C ILE A 296 -9.24 4.56 7.88
N PRO A 297 -9.55 4.78 6.60
CA PRO A 297 -9.99 3.70 5.72
C PRO A 297 -8.91 2.63 5.57
N ASN A 298 -9.33 1.38 5.42
CA ASN A 298 -8.40 0.24 5.30
C ASN A 298 -8.46 -0.44 3.92
N ASP A 299 -8.99 0.24 2.92
CA ASP A 299 -9.07 -0.26 1.56
C ASP A 299 -7.73 -0.25 0.82
N LYS A 300 -6.85 0.68 1.14
CA LYS A 300 -5.51 0.78 0.56
C LYS A 300 -4.51 -0.14 1.28
N PRO A 301 -3.50 -0.66 0.58
CA PRO A 301 -2.52 -1.58 1.19
C PRO A 301 -1.53 -0.91 2.13
N PHE A 302 -1.29 0.39 1.99
CA PHE A 302 -0.30 1.15 2.74
C PHE A 302 -0.90 2.40 3.36
N GLN A 303 -0.28 2.88 4.43
CA GLN A 303 -0.64 4.15 5.05
C GLN A 303 0.61 4.89 5.53
N ASN A 304 0.50 6.20 5.58
CA ASN A 304 1.55 7.09 6.10
C ASN A 304 1.00 8.05 7.17
N VAL A 305 -0.03 7.61 7.89
CA VAL A 305 -0.66 8.43 8.93
C VAL A 305 0.06 8.26 10.25
N ASN A 306 0.17 7.02 10.73
CA ASN A 306 0.83 6.71 11.98
C ASN A 306 1.26 5.24 12.01
N ARG A 307 2.44 4.98 12.54
CA ARG A 307 2.94 3.61 12.69
C ARG A 307 2.25 2.83 13.80
N ILE A 308 1.59 3.53 14.72
CA ILE A 308 0.78 2.92 15.77
C ILE A 308 -0.63 2.74 15.23
N THR A 309 -1.13 1.51 15.26
CA THR A 309 -2.43 1.16 14.72
C THR A 309 -3.11 0.12 15.59
N TYR A 310 -4.44 0.08 15.50
CA TYR A 310 -5.25 -0.96 16.11
C TYR A 310 -6.32 -1.43 15.12
N GLY A 311 -6.46 -2.74 14.98
CA GLY A 311 -7.45 -3.36 14.10
C GLY A 311 -6.88 -3.82 12.77
N ALA A 312 -7.73 -3.93 11.77
CA ALA A 312 -7.36 -4.31 10.41
C ALA A 312 -6.86 -3.08 9.65
N CYS A 313 -5.56 -2.89 9.63
CA CYS A 313 -4.93 -1.67 9.14
C CYS A 313 -3.98 -1.91 7.97
N PRO A 314 -3.85 -0.92 7.08
CA PRO A 314 -2.78 -0.90 6.10
C PRO A 314 -1.40 -0.88 6.76
N ARG A 315 -0.40 -1.37 6.05
CA ARG A 315 0.98 -1.35 6.54
C ARG A 315 1.55 0.05 6.49
N TYR A 316 2.28 0.43 7.54
CA TYR A 316 2.94 1.72 7.59
C TYR A 316 4.15 1.76 6.67
N VAL A 317 4.26 2.80 5.87
CA VAL A 317 5.40 3.09 5.00
C VAL A 317 5.82 4.55 5.16
N LYS A 318 7.09 4.84 4.86
CA LYS A 318 7.62 6.21 4.95
C LYS A 318 7.17 7.11 3.80
N GLN A 319 6.82 6.53 2.66
CA GLN A 319 6.37 7.28 1.50
C GLN A 319 5.00 7.90 1.75
N SER A 320 4.82 9.16 1.40
CA SER A 320 3.52 9.83 1.46
C SER A 320 2.64 9.51 0.26
N THR A 321 3.24 9.06 -0.83
CA THR A 321 2.54 8.73 -2.06
C THR A 321 3.24 7.57 -2.78
N LEU A 322 2.44 6.63 -3.28
CA LEU A 322 2.86 5.57 -4.18
C LEU A 322 1.77 5.41 -5.24
N LYS A 323 2.07 5.84 -6.43
CA LYS A 323 1.13 5.82 -7.55
C LYS A 323 1.24 4.50 -8.31
N LEU A 324 0.17 3.72 -8.31
CA LEU A 324 0.06 2.50 -9.10
C LEU A 324 -0.59 2.82 -10.44
N ALA A 325 0.08 2.51 -11.53
CA ALA A 325 -0.46 2.72 -12.87
C ALA A 325 -1.69 1.82 -13.11
N THR A 326 -2.80 2.41 -13.49
CA THR A 326 -4.05 1.73 -13.84
C THR A 326 -4.46 2.01 -15.28
N GLY A 327 -3.57 2.56 -16.05
CA GLY A 327 -3.74 2.85 -17.46
C GLY A 327 -2.45 2.63 -18.22
N MET A 328 -2.50 2.87 -19.50
CA MET A 328 -1.34 2.71 -20.37
C MET A 328 -0.43 3.93 -20.33
N ARG A 329 0.75 3.79 -20.89
CA ARG A 329 1.66 4.92 -21.10
C ARG A 329 0.95 6.01 -21.91
N ASN A 330 1.00 7.23 -21.39
CA ASN A 330 0.36 8.37 -22.05
C ASN A 330 1.34 9.00 -23.05
N VAL A 331 1.05 8.86 -24.32
CA VAL A 331 1.81 9.47 -25.41
C VAL A 331 0.91 10.53 -26.03
N PRO A 332 1.19 11.82 -25.86
CA PRO A 332 0.34 12.88 -26.36
C PRO A 332 0.29 12.85 -27.89
N GLU A 333 -0.86 13.20 -28.45
CA GLU A 333 -1.04 13.29 -29.88
C GLU A 333 -0.22 14.45 -30.43
N LYS A 334 0.67 14.15 -31.38
CA LYS A 334 1.42 15.19 -32.07
C LYS A 334 0.49 15.97 -32.98
N GLN A 335 0.47 17.29 -32.87
CA GLN A 335 -0.26 18.12 -33.79
C GLN A 335 0.28 17.93 -35.20
N THR A 336 -0.52 17.30 -36.06
CA THR A 336 -0.23 17.23 -37.48
C THR A 336 -0.46 18.60 -38.09
N ARG A 337 0.56 19.14 -38.74
CA ARG A 337 0.48 20.44 -39.40
C ARG A 337 -0.41 20.33 -40.63
N GLY A 338 -1.53 21.07 -40.64
CA GLY A 338 -2.34 21.34 -41.84
C GLY A 338 -3.51 20.39 -42.03
N ILE A 339 -4.34 20.75 -43.02
CA ILE A 339 -5.60 20.10 -43.38
C ILE A 339 -5.39 18.67 -43.90
N PHE A 340 -4.17 18.31 -44.25
CA PHE A 340 -3.77 17.02 -44.81
C PHE A 340 -2.92 16.18 -43.85
N GLY A 341 -3.11 16.35 -42.54
CA GLY A 341 -2.40 15.55 -41.56
C GLY A 341 -2.52 14.07 -41.81
N ALA A 342 -1.41 13.39 -42.04
CA ALA A 342 -1.39 11.95 -42.18
C ALA A 342 -1.96 11.28 -40.93
N ILE A 343 -2.76 10.25 -41.06
CA ILE A 343 -3.20 9.40 -39.97
C ILE A 343 -1.95 8.69 -39.47
N ALA A 344 -1.63 8.85 -38.19
CA ALA A 344 -0.51 8.20 -37.54
C ALA A 344 -0.99 7.07 -36.62
N GLY A 345 -0.23 5.99 -36.56
CA GLY A 345 -0.51 4.86 -35.68
C GLY A 345 0.17 4.95 -34.34
N PHE A 346 0.08 3.88 -33.56
CA PHE A 346 0.57 3.81 -32.17
C PHE A 346 2.09 3.98 -32.01
N ILE A 347 2.86 3.73 -33.07
CA ILE A 347 4.32 3.87 -33.03
C ILE A 347 4.72 5.33 -32.92
N GLU A 348 3.96 6.24 -33.50
CA GLU A 348 4.27 7.66 -33.49
C GLU A 348 3.68 8.39 -32.28
N ASN A 349 2.40 8.18 -31.97
CA ASN A 349 1.70 8.86 -30.87
C ASN A 349 0.44 8.12 -30.44
N GLY A 350 -0.13 8.54 -29.31
CA GLY A 350 -1.49 8.16 -28.91
C GLY A 350 -2.56 9.03 -29.56
N TRP A 351 -3.80 8.70 -29.31
CA TRP A 351 -4.96 9.41 -29.87
C TRP A 351 -5.81 10.03 -28.76
N GLU A 352 -5.71 11.31 -28.56
CA GLU A 352 -6.49 12.04 -27.56
C GLU A 352 -7.98 12.08 -27.88
N GLY A 353 -8.33 11.96 -29.16
CA GLY A 353 -9.72 11.93 -29.63
C GLY A 353 -10.44 10.61 -29.40
N MET A 354 -9.77 9.56 -28.98
CA MET A 354 -10.39 8.28 -28.67
C MET A 354 -10.82 8.23 -27.20
N VAL A 355 -12.11 8.39 -26.95
CA VAL A 355 -12.68 8.46 -25.59
C VAL A 355 -13.57 7.27 -25.25
N ASP A 356 -13.87 6.41 -26.19
CA ASP A 356 -14.77 5.27 -26.06
C ASP A 356 -14.07 3.92 -25.87
N GLY A 357 -12.76 3.91 -25.82
CA GLY A 357 -11.95 2.71 -25.59
C GLY A 357 -10.48 3.01 -25.46
N TRP A 358 -9.69 1.99 -25.15
CA TRP A 358 -8.24 2.11 -25.00
C TRP A 358 -7.48 1.87 -26.28
N TYR A 359 -7.97 0.94 -27.09
CA TYR A 359 -7.39 0.58 -28.39
C TYR A 359 -8.44 0.75 -29.47
N GLY A 360 -8.00 1.07 -30.67
CA GLY A 360 -8.92 1.26 -31.75
C GLY A 360 -8.26 1.39 -33.08
N PHE A 361 -9.13 1.68 -34.06
CA PHE A 361 -8.78 1.83 -35.45
C PHE A 361 -9.16 3.22 -35.96
N ARG A 362 -8.28 3.79 -36.76
CA ARG A 362 -8.58 4.94 -37.60
C ARG A 362 -8.43 4.53 -39.08
N HIS A 363 -9.34 4.90 -39.90
CA HIS A 363 -9.28 4.59 -41.32
C HIS A 363 -9.46 5.83 -42.19
N GLN A 364 -8.93 5.75 -43.37
CA GLN A 364 -9.11 6.71 -44.43
C GLN A 364 -9.36 5.94 -45.73
N ASN A 365 -10.52 6.14 -46.35
CA ASN A 365 -10.90 5.52 -47.60
C ASN A 365 -11.61 6.54 -48.48
N SER A 366 -12.18 6.09 -49.62
CA SER A 366 -12.90 6.96 -50.57
C SER A 366 -14.16 7.59 -49.94
N GLU A 367 -14.72 7.02 -48.90
CA GLU A 367 -15.91 7.54 -48.21
C GLU A 367 -15.57 8.56 -47.13
N GLY A 368 -14.29 8.69 -46.75
CA GLY A 368 -13.82 9.64 -45.76
C GLY A 368 -12.97 9.00 -44.67
N ARG A 369 -12.88 9.70 -43.54
CA ARG A 369 -12.12 9.28 -42.35
C ARG A 369 -13.05 8.83 -41.23
N GLY A 370 -12.63 7.84 -40.48
CA GLY A 370 -13.39 7.36 -39.33
C GLY A 370 -12.52 6.80 -38.24
N GLN A 371 -13.12 6.63 -37.06
CA GLN A 371 -12.49 6.08 -35.89
C GLN A 371 -13.46 5.15 -35.17
N ALA A 372 -12.97 4.04 -34.68
CA ALA A 372 -13.74 3.14 -33.82
C ALA A 372 -12.85 2.48 -32.78
N ALA A 373 -13.36 2.34 -31.56
CA ALA A 373 -12.67 1.61 -30.51
C ALA A 373 -12.81 0.10 -30.69
N ASP A 374 -11.77 -0.64 -30.31
CA ASP A 374 -11.83 -2.09 -30.22
C ASP A 374 -12.13 -2.50 -28.78
N LEU A 375 -13.35 -2.96 -28.56
CA LEU A 375 -13.83 -3.27 -27.21
C LEU A 375 -13.20 -4.53 -26.63
N LYS A 376 -12.83 -5.49 -27.45
CA LYS A 376 -12.27 -6.77 -26.99
C LYS A 376 -10.88 -6.61 -26.40
N SER A 377 -9.98 -5.92 -27.08
CA SER A 377 -8.62 -5.65 -26.58
C SER A 377 -8.64 -4.69 -25.38
N THR A 378 -9.51 -3.70 -25.41
CA THR A 378 -9.74 -2.77 -24.30
C THR A 378 -10.18 -3.54 -23.05
N GLN A 379 -11.14 -4.44 -23.17
CA GLN A 379 -11.64 -5.23 -22.05
C GLN A 379 -10.56 -6.18 -21.52
N ALA A 380 -9.77 -6.78 -22.39
CA ALA A 380 -8.67 -7.65 -22.00
C ALA A 380 -7.62 -6.91 -21.14
N ALA A 381 -7.26 -5.70 -21.52
CA ALA A 381 -6.34 -4.87 -20.74
C ALA A 381 -6.94 -4.44 -19.41
N ILE A 382 -8.20 -4.01 -19.40
CA ILE A 382 -8.91 -3.59 -18.19
C ILE A 382 -9.05 -4.75 -17.20
N ASP A 383 -9.39 -5.95 -17.68
CA ASP A 383 -9.54 -7.14 -16.82
C ASP A 383 -8.23 -7.52 -16.14
N GLN A 384 -7.11 -7.44 -16.83
CA GLN A 384 -5.79 -7.71 -16.26
C GLN A 384 -5.43 -6.70 -15.18
N ILE A 385 -5.71 -5.41 -15.39
CA ILE A 385 -5.48 -4.35 -14.42
C ILE A 385 -6.41 -4.49 -13.21
N ASN A 386 -7.68 -4.81 -13.42
CA ASN A 386 -8.63 -5.06 -12.33
C ASN A 386 -8.22 -6.26 -11.49
N GLY A 387 -7.74 -7.33 -12.10
CA GLY A 387 -7.18 -8.47 -11.39
C GLY A 387 -6.00 -8.09 -10.50
N LYS A 388 -5.13 -7.23 -11.00
CA LYS A 388 -4.00 -6.68 -10.25
C LYS A 388 -4.47 -5.83 -9.06
N LEU A 389 -5.42 -4.92 -9.27
CA LEU A 389 -6.01 -4.09 -8.23
C LEU A 389 -6.66 -4.93 -7.13
N ASN A 390 -7.42 -5.97 -7.50
CA ASN A 390 -8.09 -6.85 -6.55
C ASN A 390 -7.10 -7.65 -5.69
N ARG A 391 -5.91 -7.94 -6.19
CA ARG A 391 -4.86 -8.61 -5.40
C ARG A 391 -4.17 -7.67 -4.44
N LEU A 392 -4.09 -6.37 -4.73
CA LEU A 392 -3.34 -5.39 -3.94
C LEU A 392 -4.22 -4.59 -2.99
N ILE A 393 -5.46 -4.33 -3.34
CA ILE A 393 -6.37 -3.47 -2.59
C ILE A 393 -7.32 -4.32 -1.73
N GLY A 394 -7.63 -3.84 -0.54
CA GLY A 394 -8.55 -4.49 0.40
C GLY A 394 -7.93 -5.57 1.26
N LYS A 395 -6.61 -5.77 1.20
CA LYS A 395 -5.90 -6.76 2.02
C LYS A 395 -5.16 -6.08 3.15
N THR A 396 -5.61 -6.35 4.36
CA THR A 396 -5.02 -5.81 5.58
C THR A 396 -4.77 -6.92 6.58
N ASN A 397 -3.85 -6.67 7.52
CA ASN A 397 -3.60 -7.55 8.65
C ASN A 397 -4.28 -6.99 9.90
N GLU A 398 -5.00 -7.85 10.61
CA GLU A 398 -5.53 -7.49 11.93
C GLU A 398 -4.41 -7.52 12.95
N LYS A 399 -4.19 -6.39 13.61
CA LYS A 399 -3.23 -6.26 14.70
C LYS A 399 -3.91 -5.56 15.88
N PHE A 400 -3.88 -6.22 17.01
CA PHE A 400 -4.56 -5.74 18.21
C PHE A 400 -3.55 -5.27 19.24
N HIS A 401 -3.07 -6.15 20.11
CA HIS A 401 -2.04 -5.78 21.08
C HIS A 401 -0.65 -5.97 20.48
N GLN A 402 0.18 -4.95 20.55
CA GLN A 402 1.53 -4.93 19.98
C GLN A 402 2.53 -4.45 21.03
N ILE A 403 3.82 -4.69 20.77
CA ILE A 403 4.90 -4.14 21.59
C ILE A 403 4.94 -2.60 21.48
N GLU A 404 5.57 -1.96 22.45
CA GLU A 404 5.75 -0.51 22.43
C GLU A 404 6.59 -0.07 21.23
N LYS A 405 6.19 1.04 20.60
CA LYS A 405 6.85 1.61 19.41
C LYS A 405 7.39 3.01 19.65
N GLU A 406 6.92 3.67 20.71
CA GLU A 406 7.38 4.99 21.13
C GLU A 406 7.87 4.91 22.57
N PHE A 407 9.01 5.53 22.83
CA PHE A 407 9.69 5.47 24.11
C PHE A 407 10.04 6.87 24.58
N SER A 408 9.60 7.23 25.79
CA SER A 408 9.87 8.53 26.40
C SER A 408 11.08 8.51 27.34
N GLU A 409 11.52 7.34 27.78
CA GLU A 409 12.62 7.15 28.71
C GLU A 409 13.63 6.16 28.16
N VAL A 410 14.88 6.27 28.63
CA VAL A 410 15.95 5.35 28.24
C VAL A 410 15.89 4.11 29.14
N GLU A 411 15.38 3.01 28.64
CA GLU A 411 15.30 1.71 29.35
C GLU A 411 16.47 0.76 29.01
N GLY A 412 17.48 1.25 28.30
CA GLY A 412 18.68 0.53 27.99
C GLY A 412 18.58 -0.38 26.77
N ARG A 413 19.24 -1.55 26.82
CA ARG A 413 19.42 -2.44 25.66
C ARG A 413 18.12 -2.97 25.07
N VAL A 414 17.15 -3.31 25.92
CA VAL A 414 15.87 -3.90 25.46
C VAL A 414 15.09 -2.89 24.64
N GLN A 415 14.99 -1.66 25.13
CA GLN A 415 14.34 -0.58 24.40
C GLN A 415 15.03 -0.27 23.08
N ASP A 416 16.36 -0.20 23.09
CA ASP A 416 17.14 0.06 21.88
C ASP A 416 16.93 -1.05 20.85
N LEU A 417 16.87 -2.31 21.30
CA LEU A 417 16.61 -3.45 20.42
C LEU A 417 15.19 -3.40 19.84
N GLU A 418 14.19 -3.12 20.67
CA GLU A 418 12.80 -2.99 20.20
C GLU A 418 12.66 -1.88 19.16
N LYS A 419 13.26 -0.73 19.41
CA LYS A 419 13.29 0.40 18.47
C LYS A 419 13.97 0.02 17.17
N TYR A 420 15.12 -0.65 17.26
CA TYR A 420 15.85 -1.11 16.06
C TYR A 420 15.00 -2.07 15.22
N VAL A 421 14.33 -3.03 15.85
CA VAL A 421 13.48 -4.00 15.17
C VAL A 421 12.31 -3.30 14.47
N GLU A 422 11.64 -2.37 15.15
CA GLU A 422 10.50 -1.64 14.58
C GLU A 422 10.95 -0.71 13.44
N ASP A 423 12.05 0.01 13.59
CA ASP A 423 12.58 0.88 12.54
C ASP A 423 13.01 0.07 11.31
N THR A 424 13.66 -1.07 11.53
CA THR A 424 14.06 -1.98 10.44
C THR A 424 12.85 -2.54 9.71
N LYS A 425 11.80 -2.91 10.43
CA LYS A 425 10.56 -3.40 9.85
C LYS A 425 9.90 -2.33 8.97
N ILE A 426 9.87 -1.10 9.42
CA ILE A 426 9.35 0.03 8.64
C ILE A 426 10.18 0.26 7.38
N ASP A 427 11.50 0.24 7.48
CA ASP A 427 12.40 0.40 6.35
C ASP A 427 12.21 -0.71 5.31
N LEU A 428 12.07 -1.95 5.74
CA LEU A 428 11.84 -3.09 4.86
C LEU A 428 10.50 -2.98 4.13
N TRP A 429 9.44 -2.64 4.83
CA TRP A 429 8.12 -2.47 4.21
C TRP A 429 8.07 -1.27 3.29
N SER A 430 8.76 -0.18 3.63
CA SER A 430 8.87 0.99 2.76
C SER A 430 9.60 0.67 1.46
N TYR A 431 10.70 -0.06 1.55
CA TYR A 431 11.43 -0.54 0.37
C TYR A 431 10.60 -1.53 -0.46
N ASN A 432 9.94 -2.48 0.20
CA ASN A 432 9.09 -3.45 -0.49
C ASN A 432 7.92 -2.77 -1.21
N ALA A 433 7.30 -1.78 -0.59
CA ALA A 433 6.21 -1.03 -1.21
C ALA A 433 6.68 -0.28 -2.45
N GLU A 434 7.82 0.39 -2.38
CA GLU A 434 8.42 1.11 -3.52
C GLU A 434 8.74 0.13 -4.65
N LEU A 435 9.38 -0.97 -4.33
CA LEU A 435 9.75 -1.99 -5.31
C LEU A 435 8.52 -2.65 -5.94
N LEU A 436 7.53 -2.99 -5.13
CA LEU A 436 6.28 -3.59 -5.61
C LEU A 436 5.58 -2.67 -6.60
N VAL A 437 5.45 -1.39 -6.27
CA VAL A 437 4.79 -0.42 -7.13
C VAL A 437 5.56 -0.23 -8.43
N ALA A 438 6.88 -0.13 -8.36
CA ALA A 438 7.72 0.00 -9.55
C ALA A 438 7.60 -1.24 -10.46
N LEU A 439 7.64 -2.44 -9.92
CA LEU A 439 7.46 -3.69 -10.67
C LEU A 439 6.07 -3.79 -11.29
N GLU A 440 5.04 -3.47 -10.53
CA GLU A 440 3.66 -3.54 -11.03
C GLU A 440 3.39 -2.47 -12.09
N ASN A 441 3.96 -1.28 -11.95
CA ASN A 441 3.87 -0.24 -12.97
C ASN A 441 4.56 -0.66 -14.26
N GLN A 442 5.75 -1.24 -14.17
CA GLN A 442 6.47 -1.78 -15.32
C GLN A 442 5.63 -2.84 -16.03
N HIS A 443 5.06 -3.77 -15.26
CA HIS A 443 4.20 -4.81 -15.79
C HIS A 443 2.93 -4.25 -16.44
N THR A 444 2.30 -3.24 -15.83
CA THR A 444 1.09 -2.60 -16.39
C THR A 444 1.38 -1.95 -17.74
N ILE A 445 2.49 -1.23 -17.85
CA ILE A 445 2.90 -0.60 -19.10
C ILE A 445 3.20 -1.68 -20.15
N ASP A 446 3.93 -2.72 -19.77
CA ASP A 446 4.28 -3.81 -20.69
C ASP A 446 3.06 -4.58 -21.17
N LEU A 447 2.08 -4.86 -20.30
CA LEU A 447 0.86 -5.56 -20.70
C LEU A 447 -0.01 -4.71 -21.63
N THR A 448 -0.09 -3.41 -21.41
CA THR A 448 -0.86 -2.52 -22.29
C THR A 448 -0.20 -2.37 -23.66
N ASP A 449 1.12 -2.26 -23.69
CA ASP A 449 1.88 -2.26 -24.95
C ASP A 449 1.74 -3.60 -25.68
N SER A 450 1.75 -4.71 -24.93
CA SER A 450 1.55 -6.06 -25.48
C SER A 450 0.16 -6.24 -26.11
N GLU A 451 -0.88 -5.72 -25.48
CA GLU A 451 -2.24 -5.77 -26.04
C GLU A 451 -2.35 -4.97 -27.34
N MET A 452 -1.69 -3.81 -27.41
CA MET A 452 -1.61 -3.03 -28.65
C MET A 452 -0.93 -3.82 -29.77
N ASN A 453 0.22 -4.43 -29.46
CA ASN A 453 0.96 -5.25 -30.42
C ASN A 453 0.17 -6.50 -30.86
N LYS A 454 -0.56 -7.13 -29.96
CA LYS A 454 -1.42 -8.27 -30.29
C LYS A 454 -2.52 -7.87 -31.28
N LEU A 455 -3.15 -6.73 -31.05
CA LEU A 455 -4.18 -6.23 -31.96
C LEU A 455 -3.58 -5.92 -33.34
N PHE A 456 -2.42 -5.29 -33.37
CA PHE A 456 -1.70 -4.99 -34.61
C PHE A 456 -1.34 -6.25 -35.39
N GLU A 457 -0.73 -7.23 -34.74
CA GLU A 457 -0.33 -8.49 -35.38
C GLU A 457 -1.54 -9.31 -35.86
N LYS A 458 -2.64 -9.29 -35.12
CA LYS A 458 -3.89 -9.93 -35.49
C LYS A 458 -4.48 -9.31 -36.74
N THR A 459 -4.47 -7.99 -36.88
CA THR A 459 -4.90 -7.27 -38.07
C THR A 459 -4.00 -7.57 -39.26
N LYS A 460 -2.69 -7.62 -39.03
CA LYS A 460 -1.70 -7.99 -40.05
C LYS A 460 -1.96 -9.38 -40.59
N LYS A 461 -2.25 -10.34 -39.72
CA LYS A 461 -2.58 -11.72 -40.13
C LYS A 461 -3.88 -11.80 -40.92
N GLN A 462 -4.87 -10.98 -40.61
CA GLN A 462 -6.12 -10.93 -41.40
C GLN A 462 -5.90 -10.39 -42.81
N LEU A 463 -5.13 -9.31 -42.91
CA LEU A 463 -4.90 -8.62 -44.18
C LEU A 463 -3.93 -9.36 -45.09
N ARG A 464 -3.03 -10.14 -44.56
CA ARG A 464 -1.99 -10.89 -45.28
C ARG A 464 -1.29 -10.02 -46.32
N GLU A 465 -1.28 -10.47 -47.59
CA GLU A 465 -0.63 -9.80 -48.71
C GLU A 465 -1.43 -8.60 -49.25
N ASN A 466 -2.69 -8.44 -48.83
CA ASN A 466 -3.57 -7.38 -49.32
C ASN A 466 -3.20 -6.00 -48.78
N ALA A 467 -2.39 -5.96 -47.73
CA ALA A 467 -1.94 -4.72 -47.12
C ALA A 467 -0.44 -4.76 -46.80
N GLU A 468 0.15 -3.59 -46.76
CA GLU A 468 1.56 -3.40 -46.42
C GLU A 468 1.66 -2.64 -45.09
N ASP A 469 2.52 -3.11 -44.18
CA ASP A 469 2.85 -2.40 -42.98
C ASP A 469 3.69 -1.17 -43.34
N MET A 470 3.20 0.01 -42.93
CA MET A 470 3.86 1.27 -43.25
C MET A 470 4.96 1.65 -42.22
N GLY A 471 5.15 0.83 -41.17
CA GLY A 471 6.19 1.05 -40.17
C GLY A 471 5.83 2.04 -39.05
N ASN A 472 4.66 2.67 -39.11
CA ASN A 472 4.19 3.65 -38.13
C ASN A 472 2.91 3.21 -37.38
N GLY A 473 2.59 1.93 -37.43
CA GLY A 473 1.35 1.39 -36.85
C GLY A 473 0.16 1.44 -37.79
N CYS A 474 0.37 1.77 -39.07
CA CYS A 474 -0.65 1.83 -40.10
C CYS A 474 -0.44 0.78 -41.18
N PHE A 475 -1.51 0.38 -41.82
CA PHE A 475 -1.51 -0.48 -43.01
C PHE A 475 -2.02 0.28 -44.21
N LYS A 476 -1.33 0.15 -45.32
CA LYS A 476 -1.85 0.57 -46.60
C LYS A 476 -2.53 -0.63 -47.28
N ILE A 477 -3.84 -0.53 -47.43
CA ILE A 477 -4.67 -1.58 -48.06
C ILE A 477 -4.73 -1.33 -49.56
N TYR A 478 -4.28 -2.30 -50.35
CA TYR A 478 -4.11 -2.16 -51.80
C TYR A 478 -5.35 -2.54 -52.58
N HIS A 479 -6.52 -2.50 -51.98
CA HIS A 479 -7.79 -2.66 -52.65
C HIS A 479 -8.78 -1.62 -52.18
N LYS A 480 -9.86 -1.45 -52.90
CA LYS A 480 -10.94 -0.57 -52.50
C LYS A 480 -11.61 -1.16 -51.27
N CYS A 481 -11.51 -0.46 -50.15
CA CYS A 481 -12.11 -0.86 -48.90
C CYS A 481 -13.06 0.21 -48.41
N ASP A 482 -14.36 -0.02 -48.60
CA ASP A 482 -15.40 0.86 -48.10
C ASP A 482 -15.60 0.68 -46.57
N ASN A 483 -16.57 1.39 -46.01
CA ASN A 483 -16.83 1.30 -44.59
C ASN A 483 -17.27 -0.10 -44.15
N ALA A 484 -17.94 -0.85 -45.01
CA ALA A 484 -18.32 -2.24 -44.73
C ALA A 484 -17.08 -3.16 -44.67
N CYS A 485 -16.14 -2.97 -45.61
CA CYS A 485 -14.85 -3.69 -45.60
C CYS A 485 -14.04 -3.37 -44.35
N ILE A 486 -13.92 -2.11 -43.95
CA ILE A 486 -13.25 -1.70 -42.72
C ILE A 486 -13.94 -2.31 -41.48
N GLY A 487 -15.27 -2.32 -41.46
CA GLY A 487 -16.05 -2.97 -40.40
C GLY A 487 -15.80 -4.47 -40.31
N SER A 488 -15.62 -5.16 -41.44
CA SER A 488 -15.27 -6.58 -41.48
C SER A 488 -13.88 -6.85 -40.87
N ILE A 489 -12.92 -5.98 -41.11
CA ILE A 489 -11.58 -6.08 -40.49
C ILE A 489 -11.69 -5.91 -38.97
N ARG A 490 -12.45 -4.93 -38.49
CA ARG A 490 -12.68 -4.73 -37.06
C ARG A 490 -13.40 -5.89 -36.38
N ASN A 491 -14.35 -6.51 -37.07
CA ASN A 491 -15.15 -7.62 -36.56
C ASN A 491 -14.52 -8.99 -36.78
N GLU A 492 -13.30 -9.06 -37.32
CA GLU A 492 -12.59 -10.31 -37.62
C GLU A 492 -13.29 -11.20 -38.62
N THR A 493 -14.13 -10.62 -39.49
CA THR A 493 -14.88 -11.33 -40.55
C THR A 493 -14.31 -11.06 -41.93
N TYR A 494 -13.16 -10.41 -42.03
CA TYR A 494 -12.49 -10.08 -43.27
C TYR A 494 -12.03 -11.34 -43.99
N ASP A 495 -12.42 -11.50 -45.25
CA ASP A 495 -11.96 -12.57 -46.15
C ASP A 495 -10.96 -12.00 -47.16
N HIS A 496 -9.70 -12.32 -46.98
CA HIS A 496 -8.63 -11.84 -47.86
C HIS A 496 -8.75 -12.37 -49.31
N ASN A 497 -9.36 -13.52 -49.51
CA ASN A 497 -9.49 -14.13 -50.82
C ASN A 497 -10.37 -13.32 -51.77
N VAL A 498 -11.37 -12.61 -51.26
CA VAL A 498 -12.28 -11.77 -52.06
C VAL A 498 -11.53 -10.62 -52.74
N TYR A 499 -10.51 -10.10 -52.08
CA TYR A 499 -9.80 -8.90 -52.53
C TYR A 499 -8.37 -9.18 -53.01
N ARG A 500 -7.95 -10.44 -52.96
CA ARG A 500 -6.57 -10.83 -53.23
C ARG A 500 -6.08 -10.40 -54.61
N ASP A 501 -6.85 -10.67 -55.64
CA ASP A 501 -6.44 -10.37 -57.02
C ASP A 501 -6.34 -8.86 -57.25
N GLU A 502 -7.32 -8.11 -56.79
CA GLU A 502 -7.31 -6.64 -56.86
C GLU A 502 -6.12 -6.06 -56.09
N ALA A 503 -5.88 -6.53 -54.87
CA ALA A 503 -4.79 -6.04 -54.00
C ALA A 503 -3.41 -6.34 -54.61
N LEU A 504 -3.21 -7.54 -55.13
CA LEU A 504 -1.95 -7.92 -55.75
C LEU A 504 -1.71 -7.13 -57.05
N ASN A 505 -2.75 -6.91 -57.85
CA ASN A 505 -2.64 -6.06 -59.02
C ASN A 505 -2.25 -4.63 -58.66
N ASN A 506 -2.86 -4.04 -57.66
CA ASN A 506 -2.55 -2.68 -57.24
C ASN A 506 -1.18 -2.59 -56.58
N ARG A 507 -0.80 -3.58 -55.76
CA ARG A 507 0.46 -3.60 -55.06
C ARG A 507 1.67 -3.76 -55.99
N PHE A 508 1.53 -4.57 -57.03
CA PHE A 508 2.58 -4.88 -57.98
C PHE A 508 2.35 -4.20 -59.35
N GLN A 509 1.53 -3.17 -59.42
CA GLN A 509 1.21 -2.45 -60.65
C GLN A 509 2.46 -1.92 -61.36
N ILE A 510 3.50 -1.53 -60.67
CA ILE A 510 4.78 -1.10 -61.25
C ILE A 510 5.46 -2.26 -61.97
N LYS A 511 5.39 -3.49 -61.44
CA LYS A 511 5.91 -4.69 -62.12
C LYS A 511 5.06 -5.07 -63.33
N GLY A 512 3.77 -4.88 -63.25
CA GLY A 512 2.86 -5.09 -64.37
C GLY A 512 3.04 -4.07 -65.51
N VAL A 513 3.36 -2.84 -65.19
CA VAL A 513 3.71 -1.79 -66.15
C VAL A 513 5.04 -2.06 -66.82
N GLU A 514 6.05 -2.56 -66.05
CA GLU A 514 7.34 -2.98 -66.63
C GLU A 514 7.23 -4.19 -67.53
N LEU A 515 6.35 -5.13 -67.22
CA LEU A 515 6.06 -6.30 -68.06
C LEU A 515 5.19 -5.97 -69.28
N LYS A 516 4.29 -4.98 -69.21
CA LYS A 516 3.44 -4.50 -70.29
C LYS A 516 4.17 -3.57 -71.28
N SER A 517 5.31 -3.02 -70.86
CA SER A 517 6.16 -2.30 -71.81
C SER A 517 6.97 -3.31 -72.65
N GLY A 518 6.38 -3.92 -73.62
CA GLY A 518 7.11 -4.59 -74.70
C GLY A 518 8.15 -3.69 -75.40
N TYR A 519 8.29 -2.46 -74.88
CA TYR A 519 9.21 -1.45 -75.33
C TYR A 519 10.67 -1.79 -74.89
N LYS A 520 10.91 -2.43 -73.76
CA LYS A 520 12.23 -2.88 -73.41
C LYS A 520 12.69 -4.11 -74.17
N ASP A 521 11.82 -5.04 -74.47
CA ASP A 521 12.11 -6.20 -75.30
C ASP A 521 12.37 -5.79 -76.75
N TRP A 522 11.66 -4.78 -77.24
CA TRP A 522 11.86 -4.25 -78.53
C TRP A 522 13.23 -3.58 -78.69
N ILE A 523 13.65 -2.81 -77.74
CA ILE A 523 14.98 -2.18 -77.74
C ILE A 523 16.08 -3.24 -77.61
N LEU A 524 15.90 -4.28 -76.84
CA LEU A 524 16.86 -5.39 -76.72
C LEU A 524 16.97 -6.17 -78.03
N TRP A 525 15.82 -6.42 -78.71
CA TRP A 525 15.79 -7.07 -80.03
C TRP A 525 16.45 -6.21 -81.11
N ILE A 526 16.21 -4.91 -81.11
CA ILE A 526 16.84 -3.98 -82.06
C ILE A 526 18.36 -3.93 -81.79
N SER A 527 18.74 -3.85 -80.52
CA SER A 527 20.15 -3.85 -80.14
C SER A 527 20.87 -5.17 -80.54
N PHE A 528 20.21 -6.30 -80.32
CA PHE A 528 20.69 -7.60 -80.75
C PHE A 528 20.81 -7.71 -82.27
N ALA A 529 19.81 -7.28 -82.96
CA ALA A 529 19.82 -7.28 -84.45
C ALA A 529 20.93 -6.38 -85.03
N MET A 530 21.09 -5.18 -84.45
CA MET A 530 22.18 -4.28 -84.84
C MET A 530 23.55 -4.84 -84.55
N SER A 531 23.71 -5.50 -83.40
CA SER A 531 24.97 -6.16 -83.01
C SER A 531 25.33 -7.31 -83.94
N CYS A 532 24.34 -8.14 -84.26
CA CYS A 532 24.52 -9.22 -85.25
C CYS A 532 24.87 -8.69 -86.68
N PHE A 533 24.21 -7.62 -87.11
CA PHE A 533 24.48 -6.99 -88.38
C PHE A 533 25.88 -6.42 -88.47
N LEU A 534 26.38 -5.74 -87.41
CA LEU A 534 27.72 -5.23 -87.35
C LEU A 534 28.79 -6.36 -87.27
N LEU A 535 28.48 -7.47 -86.59
CA LEU A 535 29.34 -8.65 -86.57
C LEU A 535 29.42 -9.29 -88.00
N CYS A 536 28.29 -9.37 -88.69
CA CYS A 536 28.28 -9.88 -90.08
C CYS A 536 29.09 -9.00 -91.03
N ILE A 537 29.01 -7.69 -90.89
CA ILE A 537 29.81 -6.76 -91.70
C ILE A 537 31.30 -6.92 -91.34
N ALA A 538 31.63 -7.03 -90.13
CA ALA A 538 33.03 -7.25 -89.67
C ALA A 538 33.59 -8.57 -90.20
N LEU A 539 32.78 -9.64 -90.12
CA LEU A 539 33.17 -10.94 -90.66
C LEU A 539 33.35 -10.90 -92.20
N LEU A 540 32.43 -10.26 -92.93
CA LEU A 540 32.58 -10.08 -94.34
C LEU A 540 33.79 -9.24 -94.70
N GLY A 541 34.02 -8.15 -93.94
CA GLY A 541 35.27 -7.35 -94.11
C GLY A 541 36.51 -8.14 -93.85
N PHE A 542 36.50 -8.98 -92.81
CA PHE A 542 37.61 -9.85 -92.50
C PHE A 542 37.89 -10.93 -93.60
N ILE A 543 36.80 -11.50 -94.09
CA ILE A 543 36.85 -12.46 -95.17
C ILE A 543 37.41 -11.81 -96.42
N MET A 544 36.94 -10.64 -96.79
CA MET A 544 37.39 -9.84 -97.92
C MET A 544 38.88 -9.51 -97.79
N TRP A 545 39.28 -9.10 -96.54
CA TRP A 545 40.67 -8.81 -96.28
C TRP A 545 41.58 -10.06 -96.35
N ALA A 546 41.11 -11.20 -95.87
CA ALA A 546 41.80 -12.48 -95.91
C ALA A 546 41.92 -12.99 -97.36
N CYS A 547 40.84 -12.76 -98.15
CA CYS A 547 40.86 -13.09 -99.63
C CYS A 547 41.84 -12.20 -100.37
N GLN A 548 41.96 -10.92 -100.05
CA GLN A 548 42.91 -10.00 -100.70
C GLN A 548 44.39 -10.33 -100.41
N LYS A 549 44.66 -10.93 -99.22
CA LYS A 549 46.03 -11.39 -98.89
C LYS A 549 46.40 -12.74 -99.54
N GLY A 550 45.56 -13.37 -100.27
CA GLY A 550 45.83 -14.56 -101.09
C GLY A 550 46.07 -15.84 -100.35
N ASN A 551 45.85 -15.91 -99.05
CA ASN A 551 46.08 -17.08 -98.18
C ASN A 551 44.92 -18.05 -98.03
N ILE A 552 43.68 -17.66 -98.50
CA ILE A 552 42.55 -18.55 -98.51
C ILE A 552 41.79 -18.36 -99.89
N ARG A 553 41.76 -19.42 -100.72
CA ARG A 553 40.94 -19.47 -101.87
C ARG A 553 39.47 -19.57 -101.43
N CYS A 554 38.75 -18.46 -101.50
CA CYS A 554 37.30 -18.45 -101.27
C CYS A 554 36.63 -19.11 -102.47
N ASN A 555 36.09 -20.31 -102.29
CA ASN A 555 35.10 -20.95 -103.23
C ASN A 555 33.76 -20.30 -103.25
N ILE A 556 33.60 -19.13 -102.68
CA ILE A 556 32.32 -18.42 -102.60
C ILE A 556 32.24 -17.23 -103.60
N CYS A 557 33.26 -17.00 -104.41
CA CYS A 557 33.25 -16.00 -105.44
C CYS A 557 32.93 -16.65 -106.83
N ILE A 558 31.68 -17.13 -106.94
CA ILE A 558 31.07 -17.45 -108.23
C ILE A 558 29.72 -16.76 -108.33
#